data_6f8709e7e434fac781f31585e66e111a
#
_entry.id   6f8709e7e434fac781f31585e66e111a
#
_cell.length_a   1.000
_cell.length_b   1.000
_cell.length_c   1.000
_cell.angle_alpha   90.00
_cell.angle_beta   90.00
_cell.angle_gamma   90.00
#
_symmetry.space_group_name_H-M   'P 1'
#
loop_
_entity.id
_entity.type
_entity.pdbx_description
1 polymer ?
#
loop_
_entity_poly.entity_id
_entity_poly.type
_entity_poly.pdbx_seq_one_letter_code
_entity_poly.pdbx_strand_id
1 'polypeptide(L)'
;QLILSEGPGDETITEMVIRHEQQHCETILQTVMLAQLEWDPKLPVVPTRSSFAECPSGLEMVAIDGGEFEVGSDTSSFAYDNERPRHRMEVESFEIGRYPVTNGDWIEFIDAGGYQRDELWSSEGLALRSALSGEHPGGWQPDGSGGWLEWRAAGFERVNASHPVIHISCFEAEAFARLHGGRLPTEFEWEYAACWDPSDGTQRPQPWGDQLPSADLATIDHLHRGTSACRDSGGSSPSGLVETIGNTWEWTSSKFAAYPNFSWHPYEDYSVPFFDGSYRVLRGASWATGARCASPQFRNWDYPARRQIFSGMRLARRGAG
;
A
#
# COMPACT_ATOMS: atom_id res chain seq x y z
N GLN A 1 -13.56 -11.07 -30.58
CA GLN A 1 -14.07 -10.76 -31.92
C GLN A 1 -15.30 -9.83 -31.88
N LEU A 2 -16.26 -10.05 -30.95
CA LEU A 2 -17.45 -9.16 -30.79
C LEU A 2 -17.04 -7.71 -30.51
N ILE A 3 -16.12 -7.47 -29.59
CA ILE A 3 -15.61 -6.11 -29.27
C ILE A 3 -14.99 -5.43 -30.50
N LEU A 4 -14.31 -6.19 -31.37
CA LEU A 4 -13.70 -5.65 -32.59
C LEU A 4 -14.73 -5.32 -33.69
N SER A 5 -15.91 -5.93 -33.68
CA SER A 5 -16.96 -5.72 -34.67
C SER A 5 -18.07 -4.77 -34.23
N GLU A 6 -18.38 -4.76 -32.93
CA GLU A 6 -19.54 -4.03 -32.39
C GLU A 6 -19.15 -2.92 -31.40
N GLY A 7 -17.85 -2.82 -31.10
CA GLY A 7 -17.33 -1.90 -30.07
C GLY A 7 -17.38 -2.51 -28.65
N PRO A 8 -16.93 -1.75 -27.64
CA PRO A 8 -16.78 -2.25 -26.27
C PRO A 8 -18.12 -2.45 -25.52
N GLY A 9 -19.25 -2.08 -26.11
CA GLY A 9 -20.55 -2.13 -25.42
C GLY A 9 -20.66 -1.06 -24.32
N ASP A 10 -21.05 -1.46 -23.10
CA ASP A 10 -21.05 -0.56 -21.96
C ASP A 10 -19.61 -0.26 -21.51
N GLU A 11 -19.22 1.01 -21.63
CA GLU A 11 -17.85 1.46 -21.31
C GLU A 11 -17.49 1.22 -19.84
N THR A 12 -18.46 1.35 -18.92
CA THR A 12 -18.24 1.11 -17.48
C THR A 12 -17.91 -0.33 -17.20
N ILE A 13 -18.67 -1.26 -17.77
CA ILE A 13 -18.41 -2.71 -17.60
C ILE A 13 -17.09 -3.08 -18.26
N THR A 14 -16.80 -2.55 -19.43
CA THR A 14 -15.55 -2.83 -20.14
C THR A 14 -14.34 -2.34 -19.34
N GLU A 15 -14.40 -1.14 -18.78
CA GLU A 15 -13.34 -0.57 -17.96
C GLU A 15 -13.18 -1.36 -16.65
N MET A 16 -14.26 -1.76 -16.01
CA MET A 16 -14.24 -2.62 -14.83
C MET A 16 -13.52 -3.94 -15.11
N VAL A 17 -13.85 -4.62 -16.20
CA VAL A 17 -13.23 -5.90 -16.57
C VAL A 17 -11.73 -5.72 -16.81
N ILE A 18 -11.32 -4.69 -17.56
CA ILE A 18 -9.90 -4.43 -17.84
C ILE A 18 -9.12 -4.22 -16.53
N ARG A 19 -9.63 -3.39 -15.63
CA ARG A 19 -8.97 -3.12 -14.35
C ARG A 19 -8.97 -4.34 -13.43
N HIS A 20 -10.06 -5.08 -13.41
CA HIS A 20 -10.17 -6.32 -12.62
C HIS A 20 -9.18 -7.38 -13.08
N GLU A 21 -8.99 -7.55 -14.40
CA GLU A 21 -7.95 -8.43 -14.93
C GLU A 21 -6.52 -7.98 -14.54
N GLN A 22 -6.27 -6.67 -14.47
CA GLN A 22 -4.98 -6.17 -13.97
C GLN A 22 -4.77 -6.49 -12.48
N GLN A 23 -5.82 -6.43 -11.64
CA GLN A 23 -5.74 -6.88 -10.25
C GLN A 23 -5.46 -8.39 -10.16
N HIS A 24 -6.09 -9.20 -11.02
CA HIS A 24 -5.78 -10.63 -11.13
C HIS A 24 -4.33 -10.89 -11.51
N CYS A 25 -3.73 -10.08 -12.39
CA CYS A 25 -2.31 -10.20 -12.74
C CYS A 25 -1.42 -10.04 -11.50
N GLU A 26 -1.70 -9.05 -10.65
CA GLU A 26 -0.98 -8.88 -9.39
C GLU A 26 -1.17 -10.07 -8.44
N THR A 27 -2.41 -10.54 -8.27
CA THR A 27 -2.73 -11.70 -7.41
C THR A 27 -2.07 -12.99 -7.91
N ILE A 28 -2.05 -13.20 -9.21
CA ILE A 28 -1.34 -14.35 -9.82
C ILE A 28 0.15 -14.25 -9.54
N LEU A 29 0.75 -13.07 -9.68
CA LEU A 29 2.15 -12.86 -9.38
C LEU A 29 2.46 -13.18 -7.91
N GLN A 30 1.65 -12.68 -6.95
CA GLN A 30 1.77 -13.02 -5.53
C GLN A 30 1.71 -14.54 -5.30
N THR A 31 0.79 -15.22 -5.97
CA THR A 31 0.62 -16.67 -5.86
C THR A 31 1.82 -17.44 -6.43
N VAL A 32 2.31 -17.03 -7.59
CA VAL A 32 3.51 -17.65 -8.21
C VAL A 32 4.73 -17.44 -7.32
N MET A 33 4.88 -16.26 -6.79
CA MET A 33 5.95 -15.94 -5.87
C MET A 33 5.89 -16.78 -4.60
N LEU A 34 4.73 -16.90 -3.96
CA LEU A 34 4.56 -17.75 -2.78
C LEU A 34 4.88 -19.22 -3.09
N ALA A 35 4.39 -19.73 -4.22
CA ALA A 35 4.66 -21.09 -4.66
C ALA A 35 6.17 -21.35 -4.88
N GLN A 36 6.91 -20.39 -5.42
CA GLN A 36 8.36 -20.51 -5.58
C GLN A 36 9.07 -20.64 -4.23
N LEU A 37 8.69 -19.83 -3.23
CA LEU A 37 9.26 -19.92 -1.87
C LEU A 37 9.01 -21.27 -1.22
N GLU A 38 7.85 -21.88 -1.44
CA GLU A 38 7.48 -23.18 -0.85
C GLU A 38 8.14 -24.36 -1.57
N TRP A 39 8.25 -24.30 -2.91
CA TRP A 39 8.68 -25.44 -3.74
C TRP A 39 10.17 -25.43 -4.06
N ASP A 40 10.82 -24.29 -4.07
CA ASP A 40 12.26 -24.16 -4.30
C ASP A 40 12.95 -23.31 -3.23
N PRO A 41 13.14 -23.86 -2.01
CA PRO A 41 13.82 -23.14 -0.93
C PRO A 41 15.31 -22.88 -1.21
N LYS A 42 15.86 -23.35 -2.33
CA LYS A 42 17.23 -23.16 -2.77
C LYS A 42 17.36 -22.15 -3.91
N LEU A 43 16.44 -21.20 -3.97
CA LEU A 43 16.55 -20.11 -4.94
C LEU A 43 17.93 -19.44 -4.88
N PRO A 44 18.52 -19.11 -6.03
CA PRO A 44 19.84 -18.50 -6.05
C PRO A 44 19.83 -17.13 -5.37
N VAL A 45 20.94 -16.79 -4.75
CA VAL A 45 21.22 -15.39 -4.36
C VAL A 45 21.75 -14.68 -5.60
N VAL A 46 21.05 -13.65 -6.04
CA VAL A 46 21.45 -12.85 -7.22
C VAL A 46 22.13 -11.54 -6.79
N PRO A 47 23.05 -11.01 -7.59
CA PRO A 47 23.70 -9.74 -7.28
C PRO A 47 22.68 -8.61 -7.24
N THR A 48 22.65 -7.88 -6.14
CA THR A 48 21.80 -6.70 -5.97
C THR A 48 22.31 -5.59 -6.90
N ARG A 49 21.44 -5.00 -7.69
CA ARG A 49 21.72 -3.76 -8.41
C ARG A 49 21.49 -2.59 -7.46
N SER A 50 22.43 -2.34 -6.56
CA SER A 50 22.29 -1.24 -5.62
C SER A 50 22.85 0.06 -6.19
N SER A 51 22.02 1.09 -6.26
CA SER A 51 22.47 2.46 -6.15
C SER A 51 22.36 2.84 -4.67
N PHE A 52 23.46 3.16 -4.03
CA PHE A 52 23.46 3.68 -2.66
C PHE A 52 23.04 5.17 -2.73
N ALA A 53 21.75 5.42 -2.82
CA ALA A 53 21.20 6.71 -2.47
C ALA A 53 21.09 6.82 -0.94
N GLU A 54 21.08 8.05 -0.42
CA GLU A 54 20.70 8.25 0.98
C GLU A 54 19.39 7.51 1.26
N CYS A 55 19.33 6.82 2.40
CA CYS A 55 18.15 6.06 2.80
C CYS A 55 17.20 7.05 3.49
N PRO A 56 16.08 7.44 2.86
CA PRO A 56 15.06 8.21 3.56
C PRO A 56 14.42 7.33 4.63
N SER A 57 13.90 7.94 5.69
CA SER A 57 13.20 7.22 6.76
C SER A 57 11.71 7.48 6.72
N GLY A 58 10.91 6.44 6.87
CA GLY A 58 9.46 6.53 7.08
C GLY A 58 9.08 7.20 8.41
N LEU A 59 10.05 7.54 9.23
CA LEU A 59 9.88 8.29 10.48
C LEU A 59 10.00 9.82 10.30
N GLU A 60 10.35 10.30 9.10
CA GLU A 60 10.25 11.73 8.74
C GLU A 60 8.77 12.09 8.59
N MET A 61 8.26 12.90 9.52
CA MET A 61 6.83 13.20 9.60
C MET A 61 6.49 14.55 8.95
N VAL A 62 5.34 14.59 8.30
CA VAL A 62 4.72 15.80 7.76
C VAL A 62 3.49 16.09 8.59
N ALA A 63 3.37 17.35 9.08
CA ALA A 63 2.19 17.82 9.79
C ALA A 63 1.07 18.17 8.80
N ILE A 64 -0.13 17.69 9.08
CA ILE A 64 -1.35 17.91 8.33
C ILE A 64 -2.35 18.61 9.25
N ASP A 65 -2.81 19.77 8.85
CA ASP A 65 -3.74 20.57 9.68
C ASP A 65 -5.13 19.92 9.79
N GLY A 66 -5.47 19.05 8.83
CA GLY A 66 -6.79 18.45 8.76
C GLY A 66 -7.84 19.38 8.19
N GLY A 67 -9.11 19.09 8.43
CA GLY A 67 -10.26 19.87 8.00
C GLY A 67 -11.26 19.06 7.16
N GLU A 68 -12.26 19.77 6.62
CA GLU A 68 -13.24 19.15 5.72
C GLU A 68 -12.63 18.91 4.32
N PHE A 69 -12.93 17.77 3.74
CA PHE A 69 -12.56 17.44 2.37
C PHE A 69 -13.59 16.53 1.72
N GLU A 70 -13.48 16.34 0.42
CA GLU A 70 -14.28 15.38 -0.33
C GLU A 70 -13.49 14.10 -0.54
N VAL A 71 -13.98 12.98 0.00
CA VAL A 71 -13.39 11.64 -0.12
C VAL A 71 -14.13 10.82 -1.16
N GLY A 72 -13.40 9.95 -1.84
CA GLY A 72 -13.95 9.04 -2.84
C GLY A 72 -14.12 9.66 -4.21
N SER A 73 -14.88 8.99 -5.06
CA SER A 73 -15.02 9.32 -6.48
C SER A 73 -16.47 9.67 -6.83
N ASP A 74 -16.63 10.59 -7.80
CA ASP A 74 -17.91 10.91 -8.41
C ASP A 74 -18.17 10.06 -9.66
N THR A 75 -19.14 10.47 -10.47
CA THR A 75 -19.56 9.78 -11.69
C THR A 75 -18.88 10.31 -12.96
N SER A 76 -17.94 11.24 -12.86
CA SER A 76 -17.30 11.86 -14.01
C SER A 76 -16.29 10.95 -14.73
N SER A 77 -15.79 9.94 -14.03
CA SER A 77 -14.85 8.93 -14.56
C SER A 77 -15.17 7.56 -13.99
N PHE A 78 -14.49 6.52 -14.50
CA PHE A 78 -14.60 5.21 -13.91
C PHE A 78 -14.06 5.20 -12.47
N ALA A 79 -14.84 4.63 -11.57
CA ALA A 79 -14.43 4.21 -10.23
C ALA A 79 -15.24 2.96 -9.84
N TYR A 80 -14.69 2.13 -8.98
CA TYR A 80 -15.43 1.00 -8.42
C TYR A 80 -16.54 1.49 -7.49
N ASP A 81 -17.51 0.63 -7.24
CA ASP A 81 -18.66 0.94 -6.38
C ASP A 81 -18.24 1.33 -4.96
N ASN A 82 -17.21 0.67 -4.42
CA ASN A 82 -16.72 0.93 -3.06
C ASN A 82 -15.97 2.27 -2.91
N GLU A 83 -15.57 2.90 -4.02
CA GLU A 83 -14.97 4.24 -4.05
C GLU A 83 -16.04 5.34 -4.07
N ARG A 84 -17.32 4.98 -4.13
CA ARG A 84 -18.48 5.87 -4.33
C ARG A 84 -19.50 5.74 -3.21
N PRO A 85 -20.34 6.79 -3.03
CA PRO A 85 -20.30 8.09 -3.68
C PRO A 85 -19.22 8.99 -3.06
N ARG A 86 -18.75 10.01 -3.80
CA ARG A 86 -17.99 11.11 -3.22
C ARG A 86 -18.80 11.78 -2.15
N HIS A 87 -18.23 12.02 -0.99
CA HIS A 87 -18.91 12.62 0.14
C HIS A 87 -17.95 13.44 1.01
N ARG A 88 -18.50 14.33 1.81
CA ARG A 88 -17.70 15.13 2.74
C ARG A 88 -17.31 14.34 3.97
N MET A 89 -16.07 14.52 4.37
CA MET A 89 -15.47 13.96 5.57
C MET A 89 -14.64 15.03 6.25
N GLU A 90 -14.53 14.96 7.56
CA GLU A 90 -13.63 15.78 8.35
C GLU A 90 -12.53 14.90 8.94
N VAL A 91 -11.29 15.34 8.84
CA VAL A 91 -10.14 14.72 9.52
C VAL A 91 -9.56 15.73 10.52
N GLU A 92 -9.23 15.23 11.71
CA GLU A 92 -8.50 16.01 12.70
C GLU A 92 -7.06 16.28 12.22
N SER A 93 -6.36 17.22 12.86
CA SER A 93 -4.93 17.40 12.60
C SER A 93 -4.14 16.15 12.98
N PHE A 94 -3.16 15.78 12.14
CA PHE A 94 -2.33 14.60 12.36
C PHE A 94 -0.94 14.80 11.74
N GLU A 95 -0.03 13.92 12.07
CA GLU A 95 1.24 13.79 11.36
C GLU A 95 1.27 12.47 10.61
N ILE A 96 1.90 12.44 9.44
CA ILE A 96 2.04 11.26 8.61
C ILE A 96 3.45 11.18 8.04
N GLY A 97 3.99 9.98 7.89
CA GLY A 97 5.32 9.77 7.31
C GLY A 97 5.41 10.36 5.90
N ARG A 98 6.44 11.14 5.62
CA ARG A 98 6.72 11.66 4.28
C ARG A 98 6.95 10.52 3.28
N TYR A 99 7.64 9.47 3.71
CA TYR A 99 7.92 8.25 2.96
C TYR A 99 7.15 7.05 3.55
N PRO A 100 6.90 6.00 2.79
CA PRO A 100 6.54 4.72 3.39
C PRO A 100 7.68 4.23 4.27
N VAL A 101 7.35 3.42 5.29
CA VAL A 101 8.35 2.80 6.16
C VAL A 101 9.30 1.95 5.31
N THR A 102 10.60 2.17 5.49
CA THR A 102 11.64 1.52 4.70
C THR A 102 12.12 0.21 5.33
N ASN A 103 12.82 -0.59 4.54
CA ASN A 103 13.50 -1.78 5.04
C ASN A 103 14.53 -1.43 6.13
N GLY A 104 15.18 -0.25 6.03
CA GLY A 104 16.09 0.24 7.06
C GLY A 104 15.38 0.46 8.39
N ASP A 105 14.25 1.19 8.38
CA ASP A 105 13.42 1.39 9.57
C ASP A 105 12.93 0.05 10.15
N TRP A 106 12.64 -0.92 9.28
CA TRP A 106 12.16 -2.23 9.70
C TRP A 106 13.26 -3.08 10.34
N ILE A 107 14.49 -3.00 9.85
CA ILE A 107 15.65 -3.65 10.48
C ILE A 107 15.84 -3.10 11.90
N GLU A 108 15.74 -1.78 12.08
CA GLU A 108 15.78 -1.16 13.40
C GLU A 108 14.67 -1.67 14.34
N PHE A 109 13.46 -1.89 13.81
CA PHE A 109 12.35 -2.50 14.55
C PHE A 109 12.69 -3.93 15.01
N ILE A 110 13.29 -4.75 14.12
CA ILE A 110 13.74 -6.11 14.47
C ILE A 110 14.80 -6.03 15.56
N ASP A 111 15.83 -5.20 15.37
CA ASP A 111 16.97 -5.07 16.30
C ASP A 111 16.53 -4.51 17.67
N ALA A 112 15.48 -3.70 17.72
CA ALA A 112 14.85 -3.22 18.95
C ALA A 112 13.99 -4.28 19.66
N GLY A 113 13.94 -5.50 19.15
CA GLY A 113 13.15 -6.59 19.69
C GLY A 113 11.64 -6.44 19.45
N GLY A 114 11.23 -5.79 18.35
CA GLY A 114 9.83 -5.51 18.05
C GLY A 114 8.96 -6.76 17.97
N TYR A 115 9.52 -7.88 17.51
CA TYR A 115 8.83 -9.16 17.48
C TYR A 115 8.79 -9.90 18.82
N GLN A 116 9.60 -9.52 19.82
CA GLN A 116 9.65 -10.15 21.16
C GLN A 116 8.81 -9.39 22.20
N ARG A 117 8.41 -8.17 21.93
CA ARG A 117 7.74 -7.26 22.85
C ARG A 117 6.23 -7.39 22.75
N ASP A 118 5.62 -8.20 23.61
CA ASP A 118 4.18 -8.51 23.60
C ASP A 118 3.29 -7.27 23.67
N GLU A 119 3.72 -6.24 24.40
CA GLU A 119 2.98 -5.00 24.57
C GLU A 119 2.76 -4.19 23.28
N LEU A 120 3.52 -4.50 22.22
CA LEU A 120 3.36 -3.87 20.91
C LEU A 120 2.24 -4.51 20.07
N TRP A 121 1.79 -5.71 20.42
CA TRP A 121 0.88 -6.51 19.60
C TRP A 121 -0.54 -6.53 20.17
N SER A 122 -1.54 -6.54 19.28
CA SER A 122 -2.91 -6.88 19.67
C SER A 122 -3.03 -8.38 19.97
N SER A 123 -4.15 -8.82 20.56
CA SER A 123 -4.40 -10.24 20.80
C SER A 123 -4.35 -11.08 19.51
N GLU A 124 -4.94 -10.56 18.44
CA GLU A 124 -4.92 -11.19 17.12
C GLU A 124 -3.50 -11.18 16.52
N GLY A 125 -2.77 -10.09 16.73
CA GLY A 125 -1.37 -9.96 16.30
C GLY A 125 -0.45 -10.94 17.03
N LEU A 126 -0.65 -11.18 18.33
CA LEU A 126 0.08 -12.20 19.11
C LEU A 126 -0.21 -13.60 18.56
N ALA A 127 -1.46 -13.90 18.23
CA ALA A 127 -1.82 -15.18 17.63
C ALA A 127 -1.13 -15.39 16.28
N LEU A 128 -1.13 -14.37 15.41
CA LEU A 128 -0.40 -14.40 14.14
C LEU A 128 1.10 -14.61 14.38
N ARG A 129 1.73 -13.77 15.21
CA ARG A 129 3.17 -13.82 15.51
C ARG A 129 3.61 -15.21 15.96
N SER A 130 2.81 -15.87 16.81
CA SER A 130 3.09 -17.22 17.27
C SER A 130 3.07 -18.29 16.17
N ALA A 131 2.41 -17.99 15.04
CA ALA A 131 2.34 -18.88 13.89
C ALA A 131 3.40 -18.56 12.82
N LEU A 132 4.14 -17.46 12.95
CA LEU A 132 5.19 -17.09 12.01
C LEU A 132 6.41 -18.01 12.13
N SER A 133 7.03 -18.32 11.00
CA SER A 133 8.27 -19.10 10.95
C SER A 133 9.52 -18.30 11.30
N GLY A 134 9.40 -16.97 11.47
CA GLY A 134 10.51 -16.07 11.80
C GLY A 134 10.06 -14.67 12.18
N GLU A 135 10.93 -13.94 12.81
CA GLU A 135 10.71 -12.58 13.35
C GLU A 135 11.17 -11.53 12.34
N HIS A 136 10.62 -11.61 11.13
CA HIS A 136 10.98 -10.77 10.00
C HIS A 136 9.83 -10.71 8.98
N PRO A 137 9.81 -9.76 8.03
CA PRO A 137 8.84 -9.71 6.94
C PRO A 137 8.77 -11.00 6.13
N GLY A 138 7.64 -11.27 5.50
CA GLY A 138 7.50 -12.40 4.59
C GLY A 138 8.54 -12.36 3.47
N GLY A 139 9.10 -13.52 3.11
CA GLY A 139 10.12 -13.60 2.07
C GLY A 139 11.51 -13.10 2.46
N TRP A 140 11.73 -12.70 3.72
CA TRP A 140 13.08 -12.42 4.22
C TRP A 140 13.70 -13.66 4.84
N GLN A 141 15.04 -13.70 4.85
CA GLN A 141 15.83 -14.68 5.59
C GLN A 141 17.19 -14.07 5.99
N PRO A 142 17.82 -14.56 7.08
CA PRO A 142 19.18 -14.14 7.43
C PRO A 142 20.19 -14.46 6.33
N ASP A 143 21.14 -13.55 6.08
CA ASP A 143 22.23 -13.76 5.10
C ASP A 143 23.42 -14.54 5.65
N GLY A 144 23.37 -14.93 6.92
CA GLY A 144 24.45 -15.63 7.63
C GLY A 144 25.60 -14.74 8.08
N SER A 145 25.59 -13.44 7.79
CA SER A 145 26.60 -12.46 8.19
C SER A 145 26.07 -11.34 9.08
N GLY A 146 24.82 -11.49 9.56
CA GLY A 146 24.13 -10.49 10.39
C GLY A 146 23.25 -9.52 9.59
N GLY A 147 23.10 -9.73 8.29
CA GLY A 147 22.20 -9.00 7.43
C GLY A 147 21.01 -9.85 6.95
N TRP A 148 20.26 -9.30 6.01
CA TRP A 148 19.03 -9.89 5.50
C TRP A 148 19.07 -10.06 3.98
N LEU A 149 18.49 -11.16 3.51
CA LEU A 149 18.11 -11.37 2.12
C LEU A 149 16.59 -11.22 2.02
N GLU A 150 16.12 -10.59 0.95
CA GLU A 150 14.72 -10.57 0.57
C GLU A 150 14.51 -11.40 -0.70
N TRP A 151 13.40 -12.09 -0.77
CA TRP A 151 13.05 -12.82 -1.96
C TRP A 151 12.46 -11.87 -3.02
N ARG A 152 12.96 -12.03 -4.26
CA ARG A 152 12.48 -11.35 -5.46
C ARG A 152 12.25 -12.35 -6.58
N ALA A 153 11.58 -11.91 -7.65
CA ALA A 153 11.17 -12.79 -8.74
C ALA A 153 12.30 -13.66 -9.37
N ALA A 154 13.56 -13.24 -9.25
CA ALA A 154 14.71 -13.99 -9.79
C ALA A 154 15.50 -14.79 -8.74
N GLY A 155 15.15 -14.68 -7.46
CA GLY A 155 15.87 -15.30 -6.35
C GLY A 155 16.01 -14.36 -5.15
N PHE A 156 16.88 -14.71 -4.21
CA PHE A 156 17.17 -13.88 -3.06
C PHE A 156 18.18 -12.79 -3.40
N GLU A 157 17.92 -11.56 -2.95
CA GLU A 157 18.83 -10.43 -3.04
C GLU A 157 19.10 -9.87 -1.64
N ARG A 158 20.20 -9.16 -1.45
CA ARG A 158 20.38 -8.41 -0.21
C ARG A 158 19.29 -7.37 -0.06
N VAL A 159 18.74 -7.29 1.14
CA VAL A 159 17.76 -6.25 1.48
C VAL A 159 18.39 -4.87 1.26
N ASN A 160 17.70 -4.05 0.47
CA ASN A 160 18.08 -2.66 0.28
C ASN A 160 17.35 -1.79 1.30
N ALA A 161 18.09 -1.15 2.20
CA ALA A 161 17.54 -0.34 3.28
C ALA A 161 16.64 0.80 2.80
N SER A 162 16.90 1.36 1.61
CA SER A 162 16.12 2.50 1.07
C SER A 162 14.80 2.09 0.39
N HIS A 163 14.55 0.80 0.18
CA HIS A 163 13.27 0.35 -0.38
C HIS A 163 12.18 0.33 0.69
N PRO A 164 10.91 0.52 0.35
CA PRO A 164 9.83 0.32 1.31
C PRO A 164 9.79 -1.15 1.74
N VAL A 165 9.50 -1.38 3.00
CA VAL A 165 9.22 -2.74 3.48
C VAL A 165 7.94 -3.25 2.83
N ILE A 166 7.96 -4.51 2.40
CA ILE A 166 6.78 -5.21 1.89
C ILE A 166 6.63 -6.58 2.56
N HIS A 167 5.52 -7.25 2.28
CA HIS A 167 5.21 -8.57 2.85
C HIS A 167 5.07 -8.54 4.39
N ILE A 168 4.52 -7.46 4.92
CA ILE A 168 4.11 -7.34 6.31
C ILE A 168 2.59 -7.41 6.44
N SER A 169 2.10 -8.00 7.52
CA SER A 169 0.70 -7.99 7.89
C SER A 169 0.30 -6.64 8.51
N CYS A 170 -1.01 -6.36 8.56
CA CYS A 170 -1.52 -5.20 9.28
C CYS A 170 -1.11 -5.21 10.77
N PHE A 171 -1.07 -6.38 11.40
CA PHE A 171 -0.66 -6.51 12.81
C PHE A 171 0.82 -6.20 13.04
N GLU A 172 1.70 -6.57 12.11
CA GLU A 172 3.12 -6.19 12.15
C GLU A 172 3.27 -4.68 11.97
N ALA A 173 2.53 -4.11 11.03
CA ALA A 173 2.49 -2.66 10.81
C ALA A 173 2.00 -1.89 12.05
N GLU A 174 0.97 -2.39 12.75
CA GLU A 174 0.50 -1.82 14.01
C GLU A 174 1.56 -1.92 15.12
N ALA A 175 2.26 -3.06 15.22
CA ALA A 175 3.32 -3.26 16.22
C ALA A 175 4.49 -2.29 15.98
N PHE A 176 4.92 -2.13 14.72
CA PHE A 176 5.90 -1.14 14.32
C PHE A 176 5.46 0.28 14.73
N ALA A 177 4.23 0.64 14.38
CA ALA A 177 3.71 1.97 14.68
C ALA A 177 3.68 2.25 16.20
N ARG A 178 3.28 1.26 17.02
CA ARG A 178 3.28 1.40 18.50
C ARG A 178 4.69 1.57 19.07
N LEU A 179 5.69 0.87 18.53
CA LEU A 179 7.09 1.06 18.95
C LEU A 179 7.53 2.51 18.76
N HIS A 180 7.11 3.13 17.69
CA HIS A 180 7.47 4.51 17.33
C HIS A 180 6.48 5.56 17.86
N GLY A 181 5.60 5.19 18.81
CA GLY A 181 4.65 6.10 19.44
C GLY A 181 3.56 6.61 18.51
N GLY A 182 3.25 5.85 17.46
CA GLY A 182 2.27 6.19 16.44
C GLY A 182 1.21 5.11 16.23
N ARG A 183 0.55 5.20 15.10
CA ARG A 183 -0.51 4.31 14.63
C ARG A 183 -0.49 4.20 13.09
N LEU A 184 -1.30 3.34 12.52
CA LEU A 184 -1.63 3.40 11.11
C LEU A 184 -2.56 4.61 10.85
N PRO A 185 -2.44 5.27 9.68
CA PRO A 185 -3.44 6.24 9.26
C PRO A 185 -4.80 5.57 9.05
N THR A 186 -5.88 6.31 9.19
CA THR A 186 -7.16 5.91 8.60
C THR A 186 -7.08 6.07 7.08
N GLU A 187 -7.96 5.38 6.33
CA GLU A 187 -8.01 5.56 4.88
C GLU A 187 -8.34 7.01 4.48
N PHE A 188 -9.08 7.72 5.32
CA PHE A 188 -9.46 9.11 5.09
C PHE A 188 -8.30 10.08 5.32
N GLU A 189 -7.52 9.90 6.37
CA GLU A 189 -6.28 10.64 6.60
C GLU A 189 -5.28 10.40 5.48
N TRP A 190 -5.17 9.15 5.04
CA TRP A 190 -4.30 8.78 3.94
C TRP A 190 -4.72 9.48 2.63
N GLU A 191 -6.01 9.43 2.27
CA GLU A 191 -6.53 10.06 1.04
C GLU A 191 -6.40 11.58 1.10
N TYR A 192 -6.72 12.19 2.25
CA TYR A 192 -6.50 13.62 2.46
C TYR A 192 -5.05 14.02 2.17
N ALA A 193 -4.09 13.36 2.83
CA ALA A 193 -2.68 13.69 2.69
C ALA A 193 -2.13 13.39 1.28
N ALA A 194 -2.71 12.39 0.59
CA ALA A 194 -2.26 11.97 -0.73
C ALA A 194 -2.74 12.88 -1.86
N CYS A 195 -3.96 13.40 -1.81
CA CYS A 195 -4.52 14.08 -2.99
C CYS A 195 -5.39 15.32 -2.71
N TRP A 196 -5.72 15.64 -1.46
CA TRP A 196 -6.43 16.87 -1.18
C TRP A 196 -5.49 18.08 -1.19
N ASP A 197 -5.84 19.09 -1.99
CA ASP A 197 -5.13 20.36 -2.00
C ASP A 197 -5.91 21.42 -1.19
N PRO A 198 -5.48 21.70 0.05
CA PRO A 198 -6.19 22.65 0.90
C PRO A 198 -6.08 24.11 0.40
N SER A 199 -5.14 24.39 -0.51
CA SER A 199 -4.94 25.75 -1.01
C SER A 199 -6.06 26.22 -1.94
N ASP A 200 -6.69 25.31 -2.65
CA ASP A 200 -7.82 25.58 -3.57
C ASP A 200 -9.08 24.78 -3.22
N GLY A 201 -9.01 23.87 -2.23
CA GLY A 201 -10.14 23.06 -1.80
C GLY A 201 -10.55 22.01 -2.83
N THR A 202 -9.60 21.44 -3.57
CA THR A 202 -9.86 20.45 -4.61
C THR A 202 -9.14 19.12 -4.33
N GLN A 203 -9.74 18.04 -4.80
CA GLN A 203 -9.13 16.72 -4.83
C GLN A 203 -8.40 16.54 -6.17
N ARG A 204 -7.11 16.29 -6.12
CA ARG A 204 -6.32 16.01 -7.32
C ARG A 204 -6.59 14.59 -7.83
N PRO A 205 -6.63 14.37 -9.15
CA PRO A 205 -6.78 13.03 -9.75
C PRO A 205 -5.62 12.09 -9.40
N GLN A 206 -4.41 12.64 -9.32
CA GLN A 206 -3.20 11.97 -8.84
C GLN A 206 -2.49 12.88 -7.83
N PRO A 207 -1.63 12.37 -6.95
CA PRO A 207 -0.91 13.21 -5.97
C PRO A 207 -0.18 14.39 -6.61
N TRP A 208 0.38 14.20 -7.78
CA TRP A 208 1.13 15.20 -8.55
C TRP A 208 0.28 16.04 -9.53
N GLY A 209 -1.03 15.84 -9.62
CA GLY A 209 -1.95 16.57 -10.50
C GLY A 209 -2.61 15.69 -11.58
N ASP A 210 -2.75 16.21 -12.80
CA ASP A 210 -3.57 15.59 -13.85
C ASP A 210 -2.84 14.56 -14.72
N GLN A 211 -1.53 14.45 -14.57
CA GLN A 211 -0.74 13.50 -15.37
C GLN A 211 -1.05 12.07 -14.98
N LEU A 212 -1.24 11.21 -16.00
CA LEU A 212 -1.39 9.77 -15.76
C LEU A 212 -0.14 9.18 -15.11
N PRO A 213 -0.29 8.15 -14.28
CA PRO A 213 0.85 7.46 -13.68
C PRO A 213 1.85 6.98 -14.75
N SER A 214 3.13 7.21 -14.52
CA SER A 214 4.21 6.80 -15.40
C SER A 214 5.44 6.40 -14.58
N ALA A 215 6.41 5.76 -15.22
CA ALA A 215 7.66 5.33 -14.61
C ALA A 215 8.48 6.45 -13.94
N ASP A 216 8.31 7.68 -14.39
CA ASP A 216 9.00 8.85 -13.83
C ASP A 216 8.32 9.37 -12.56
N LEU A 217 7.05 9.04 -12.36
CA LEU A 217 6.19 9.54 -11.29
C LEU A 217 5.89 8.48 -10.22
N ALA A 218 5.86 7.20 -10.58
CA ALA A 218 5.50 6.11 -9.69
C ALA A 218 6.18 4.78 -10.07
N THR A 219 6.45 3.94 -9.09
CA THR A 219 6.92 2.57 -9.31
C THR A 219 5.73 1.64 -9.44
N ILE A 220 5.29 1.38 -10.67
CA ILE A 220 4.10 0.60 -11.06
C ILE A 220 4.37 -0.24 -12.31
N ASP A 221 3.39 -0.97 -12.82
CA ASP A 221 3.44 -1.72 -14.10
C ASP A 221 4.58 -2.75 -14.18
N HIS A 222 5.04 -3.32 -13.07
CA HIS A 222 6.15 -4.28 -13.01
C HIS A 222 7.48 -3.75 -13.56
N LEU A 223 7.66 -2.45 -13.72
CA LEU A 223 8.80 -1.83 -14.39
C LEU A 223 10.16 -2.23 -13.80
N HIS A 224 10.23 -2.41 -12.49
CA HIS A 224 11.45 -2.79 -11.77
C HIS A 224 11.45 -4.25 -11.30
N ARG A 225 10.38 -5.00 -11.57
CA ARG A 225 10.17 -6.38 -11.05
C ARG A 225 10.30 -6.48 -9.53
N GLY A 226 9.89 -5.44 -8.83
CA GLY A 226 9.97 -5.30 -7.39
C GLY A 226 9.88 -3.83 -6.99
N THR A 227 10.05 -3.56 -5.70
CA THR A 227 10.13 -2.20 -5.17
C THR A 227 11.36 -1.47 -5.68
N SER A 228 11.34 -0.15 -5.64
CA SER A 228 12.48 0.73 -5.87
C SER A 228 12.81 1.53 -4.60
N ALA A 229 14.00 2.13 -4.54
CA ALA A 229 14.37 3.00 -3.43
C ALA A 229 13.39 4.18 -3.34
N CYS A 230 12.90 4.45 -2.13
CA CYS A 230 12.11 5.64 -1.84
C CYS A 230 12.96 6.88 -2.15
N ARG A 231 12.38 7.82 -2.86
CA ARG A 231 13.09 9.03 -3.32
C ARG A 231 12.12 10.17 -3.53
N ASP A 232 12.60 11.38 -3.41
CA ASP A 232 11.89 12.54 -3.88
C ASP A 232 11.77 12.45 -5.41
N SER A 233 10.62 11.99 -5.86
CA SER A 233 10.24 11.97 -7.27
C SER A 233 9.36 13.18 -7.57
N GLY A 234 9.15 13.50 -8.85
CA GLY A 234 8.17 14.52 -9.27
C GLY A 234 6.72 14.20 -8.88
N GLY A 235 6.49 13.06 -8.23
CA GLY A 235 5.20 12.51 -7.83
C GLY A 235 4.76 12.85 -6.40
N SER A 236 5.18 13.98 -5.83
CA SER A 236 4.77 14.37 -4.48
C SER A 236 3.32 14.87 -4.41
N SER A 237 2.66 14.61 -3.27
CA SER A 237 1.32 15.10 -2.97
C SER A 237 1.31 16.59 -2.63
N PRO A 238 0.12 17.26 -2.60
CA PRO A 238 0.00 18.63 -2.13
C PRO A 238 0.54 18.85 -0.71
N SER A 239 0.42 17.82 0.12
CA SER A 239 0.93 17.81 1.50
C SER A 239 2.43 17.51 1.59
N GLY A 240 3.11 17.23 0.48
CA GLY A 240 4.54 16.92 0.44
C GLY A 240 4.90 15.46 0.71
N LEU A 241 3.92 14.53 0.70
CA LEU A 241 4.19 13.10 0.76
C LEU A 241 4.74 12.63 -0.59
N VAL A 242 5.63 11.66 -0.56
CA VAL A 242 6.19 11.03 -1.74
C VAL A 242 5.91 9.52 -1.73
N GLU A 243 5.95 8.89 -2.90
CA GLU A 243 5.67 7.45 -3.08
C GLU A 243 4.27 7.04 -2.54
N THR A 244 3.28 7.94 -2.66
CA THR A 244 1.90 7.64 -2.28
C THR A 244 1.17 6.78 -3.32
N ILE A 245 1.68 6.70 -4.53
CA ILE A 245 1.20 5.81 -5.58
C ILE A 245 2.33 4.91 -6.05
N GLY A 246 2.06 3.61 -6.05
CA GLY A 246 3.03 2.60 -6.46
C GLY A 246 3.98 2.18 -5.33
N ASN A 247 4.97 1.40 -5.69
CA ASN A 247 5.98 0.83 -4.80
C ASN A 247 5.40 -0.22 -3.83
N THR A 248 4.53 0.18 -2.92
CA THR A 248 3.88 -0.72 -1.96
C THR A 248 2.44 -0.31 -1.65
N TRP A 249 1.54 -1.26 -1.52
CA TRP A 249 0.27 -1.01 -0.84
C TRP A 249 0.51 -0.61 0.61
N GLU A 250 -0.24 0.33 1.12
CA GLU A 250 -0.09 0.81 2.50
C GLU A 250 -1.29 0.42 3.35
N TRP A 251 -1.04 -0.35 4.43
CA TRP A 251 -2.06 -0.71 5.41
C TRP A 251 -2.62 0.53 6.10
N THR A 252 -3.93 0.58 6.22
CA THR A 252 -4.63 1.56 7.05
C THR A 252 -5.29 0.90 8.27
N SER A 253 -5.67 1.70 9.25
CA SER A 253 -6.45 1.24 10.40
C SER A 253 -7.93 1.03 10.09
N SER A 254 -8.41 1.49 8.94
CA SER A 254 -9.81 1.44 8.54
C SER A 254 -10.24 0.02 8.19
N LYS A 255 -11.40 -0.39 8.70
CA LYS A 255 -12.10 -1.57 8.20
C LYS A 255 -12.66 -1.28 6.82
N PHE A 256 -12.63 -2.28 5.93
CA PHE A 256 -13.29 -2.15 4.64
C PHE A 256 -14.81 -2.19 4.86
N ALA A 257 -15.46 -1.08 4.60
CA ALA A 257 -16.89 -0.90 4.76
C ALA A 257 -17.46 0.01 3.66
N ALA A 258 -18.77 -0.09 3.45
CA ALA A 258 -19.46 0.78 2.51
C ALA A 258 -19.37 2.25 2.93
N TYR A 259 -19.21 3.15 1.96
CA TYR A 259 -19.36 4.58 2.19
C TYR A 259 -20.84 4.95 2.47
N PRO A 260 -21.11 6.09 3.11
CA PRO A 260 -22.48 6.58 3.29
C PRO A 260 -23.20 6.67 1.95
N ASN A 261 -24.45 6.18 1.90
CA ASN A 261 -25.28 6.10 0.69
C ASN A 261 -24.70 5.22 -0.43
N PHE A 262 -23.86 4.26 -0.09
CA PHE A 262 -23.34 3.27 -1.02
C PHE A 262 -24.46 2.59 -1.83
N SER A 263 -24.19 2.34 -3.09
CA SER A 263 -25.03 1.52 -3.97
C SER A 263 -24.11 0.72 -4.89
N TRP A 264 -24.24 -0.58 -4.89
CA TRP A 264 -23.44 -1.43 -5.76
C TRP A 264 -23.73 -1.16 -7.24
N HIS A 265 -22.70 -1.19 -8.07
CA HIS A 265 -22.79 -1.08 -9.53
C HIS A 265 -21.42 -1.35 -10.15
N PRO A 266 -21.34 -2.09 -11.25
CA PRO A 266 -22.37 -2.86 -11.92
C PRO A 266 -22.54 -4.30 -11.39
N TYR A 267 -21.69 -4.71 -10.43
CA TYR A 267 -21.57 -6.08 -9.94
C TYR A 267 -21.52 -6.13 -8.41
N GLU A 268 -22.57 -6.63 -7.78
CA GLU A 268 -22.74 -6.64 -6.31
C GLU A 268 -21.60 -7.38 -5.60
N ASP A 269 -21.21 -8.55 -6.14
CA ASP A 269 -20.22 -9.42 -5.50
C ASP A 269 -18.79 -8.85 -5.53
N TYR A 270 -18.57 -7.69 -6.18
CA TYR A 270 -17.26 -7.06 -6.16
C TYR A 270 -16.90 -6.51 -4.78
N SER A 271 -17.84 -5.89 -4.06
CA SER A 271 -17.55 -5.21 -2.79
C SER A 271 -18.39 -5.72 -1.62
N VAL A 272 -19.70 -5.95 -1.84
CA VAL A 272 -20.66 -6.22 -0.76
C VAL A 272 -20.29 -7.39 0.14
N PRO A 273 -19.82 -8.55 -0.38
CA PRO A 273 -19.44 -9.69 0.46
C PRO A 273 -18.27 -9.40 1.42
N PHE A 274 -17.51 -8.35 1.16
CA PHE A 274 -16.29 -8.00 1.91
C PHE A 274 -16.52 -6.92 2.98
N PHE A 275 -17.76 -6.42 3.13
CA PHE A 275 -18.13 -5.46 4.17
C PHE A 275 -18.49 -6.10 5.52
N ASP A 276 -17.99 -7.29 5.77
CA ASP A 276 -18.26 -8.07 6.99
C ASP A 276 -17.41 -7.65 8.21
N GLY A 277 -16.51 -6.68 8.02
CA GLY A 277 -15.63 -6.16 9.06
C GLY A 277 -14.33 -6.95 9.28
N SER A 278 -14.10 -8.02 8.50
CA SER A 278 -12.89 -8.86 8.58
C SER A 278 -11.69 -8.26 7.86
N TYR A 279 -11.95 -7.37 6.93
CA TYR A 279 -10.93 -6.80 6.04
C TYR A 279 -10.45 -5.42 6.50
N ARG A 280 -9.20 -5.10 6.17
CA ARG A 280 -8.62 -3.76 6.30
C ARG A 280 -8.38 -3.16 4.93
N VAL A 281 -8.53 -1.84 4.86
CA VAL A 281 -8.25 -1.08 3.64
C VAL A 281 -6.75 -0.93 3.45
N LEU A 282 -6.30 -1.10 2.20
CA LEU A 282 -4.98 -0.75 1.73
C LEU A 282 -5.10 0.34 0.67
N ARG A 283 -4.14 1.27 0.66
CA ARG A 283 -4.13 2.41 -0.26
C ARG A 283 -2.83 2.46 -1.06
N GLY A 284 -2.82 3.18 -2.19
CA GLY A 284 -1.62 3.66 -2.85
C GLY A 284 -1.11 2.85 -4.04
N ALA A 285 -1.51 1.61 -4.24
CA ALA A 285 -0.98 0.71 -5.26
C ALA A 285 0.43 0.15 -4.95
N SER A 286 0.76 -1.00 -5.50
CA SER A 286 2.09 -1.62 -5.40
C SER A 286 2.88 -1.43 -6.70
N TRP A 287 4.15 -1.84 -6.67
CA TRP A 287 5.01 -1.91 -7.87
C TRP A 287 4.45 -2.81 -8.98
N ALA A 288 3.56 -3.74 -8.63
CA ALA A 288 2.94 -4.70 -9.56
C ALA A 288 1.57 -4.23 -10.05
N THR A 289 1.02 -3.16 -9.51
CA THR A 289 -0.28 -2.64 -9.92
C THR A 289 -0.19 -1.97 -11.28
N GLY A 290 -1.12 -2.29 -12.17
CA GLY A 290 -1.21 -1.63 -13.48
C GLY A 290 -1.56 -0.15 -13.36
N ALA A 291 -0.94 0.71 -14.17
CA ALA A 291 -1.14 2.17 -14.14
C ALA A 291 -2.61 2.59 -14.20
N ARG A 292 -3.44 1.83 -14.93
CA ARG A 292 -4.87 2.10 -15.04
C ARG A 292 -5.65 1.90 -13.72
N CYS A 293 -5.13 1.09 -12.80
CA CYS A 293 -5.69 0.86 -11.47
C CYS A 293 -5.08 1.78 -10.40
N ALA A 294 -3.95 2.41 -10.69
CA ALA A 294 -3.22 3.23 -9.74
C ALA A 294 -3.91 4.60 -9.58
N SER A 295 -4.65 4.76 -8.49
CA SER A 295 -5.42 5.97 -8.15
C SER A 295 -5.40 6.19 -6.65
N PRO A 296 -5.32 7.43 -6.16
CA PRO A 296 -5.42 7.72 -4.73
C PRO A 296 -6.80 7.37 -4.14
N GLN A 297 -7.86 7.30 -4.94
CA GLN A 297 -9.20 6.92 -4.50
C GLN A 297 -9.38 5.40 -4.44
N PHE A 298 -8.54 4.62 -5.13
CA PHE A 298 -8.67 3.17 -5.16
C PHE A 298 -8.57 2.57 -3.75
N ARG A 299 -9.55 1.73 -3.40
CA ARG A 299 -9.64 1.05 -2.11
C ARG A 299 -9.39 -0.44 -2.32
N ASN A 300 -8.16 -0.88 -2.08
CA ASN A 300 -7.85 -2.30 -1.98
C ASN A 300 -8.16 -2.79 -0.55
N TRP A 301 -8.36 -4.09 -0.39
CA TRP A 301 -8.63 -4.68 0.91
C TRP A 301 -8.08 -6.10 1.01
N ASP A 302 -7.68 -6.49 2.22
CA ASP A 302 -7.30 -7.87 2.49
C ASP A 302 -7.49 -8.19 3.99
N TYR A 303 -7.39 -9.48 4.33
CA TYR A 303 -7.35 -9.91 5.72
C TYR A 303 -6.11 -9.34 6.42
N PRO A 304 -6.24 -8.82 7.65
CA PRO A 304 -5.13 -8.16 8.36
C PRO A 304 -3.95 -9.09 8.66
N ALA A 305 -4.13 -10.40 8.60
CA ALA A 305 -3.08 -11.39 8.80
C ALA A 305 -2.26 -11.70 7.52
N ARG A 306 -2.70 -11.20 6.36
CA ARG A 306 -2.03 -11.50 5.08
C ARG A 306 -0.67 -10.83 4.96
N ARG A 307 0.34 -11.60 4.52
CA ARG A 307 1.73 -11.17 4.32
C ARG A 307 2.24 -11.38 2.89
N GLN A 308 1.57 -12.22 2.10
CA GLN A 308 1.98 -12.51 0.72
C GLN A 308 1.69 -11.39 -0.27
N ILE A 309 0.91 -10.40 0.12
CA ILE A 309 0.63 -9.22 -0.70
C ILE A 309 1.82 -8.23 -0.64
N PHE A 310 1.95 -7.39 -1.66
CA PHE A 310 3.01 -6.38 -1.72
C PHE A 310 2.65 -5.17 -0.86
N SER A 311 2.43 -5.41 0.43
CA SER A 311 1.98 -4.40 1.39
C SER A 311 3.04 -4.04 2.41
N GLY A 312 3.19 -2.76 2.59
CA GLY A 312 3.94 -2.08 3.63
C GLY A 312 3.04 -1.15 4.43
N MET A 313 3.57 -0.04 4.87
CA MET A 313 2.84 0.93 5.69
C MET A 313 3.44 2.32 5.63
N ARG A 314 2.64 3.29 6.07
CA ARG A 314 3.09 4.64 6.44
C ARG A 314 2.72 4.91 7.89
N LEU A 315 3.64 5.51 8.65
CA LEU A 315 3.40 5.86 10.04
C LEU A 315 2.50 7.09 10.13
N ALA A 316 1.56 7.11 11.08
CA ALA A 316 0.80 8.29 11.46
C ALA A 316 0.88 8.55 12.98
N ARG A 317 0.70 9.80 13.38
CA ARG A 317 0.60 10.24 14.78
C ARG A 317 -0.54 11.24 14.94
N ARG A 318 -0.98 11.46 16.16
CA ARG A 318 -1.88 12.57 16.43
C ARG A 318 -1.13 13.88 16.20
N GLY A 319 -1.80 14.89 15.64
CA GLY A 319 -1.26 16.22 15.52
C GLY A 319 -0.93 16.81 16.90
N ALA A 320 0.05 17.69 16.93
CA ALA A 320 0.25 18.53 18.09
C ALA A 320 -0.96 19.48 18.18
N GLY A 321 -1.78 19.31 19.22
CA GLY A 321 -2.94 20.15 19.48
C GLY A 321 -2.54 21.57 19.84
#